data_c503ade36e53233141f9e2704ee5e83f
#
_entry.id   c503ade36e53233141f9e2704ee5e83f
#
_cell.length_a   1.000
_cell.length_b   1.000
_cell.length_c   1.000
_cell.angle_alpha   90.00
_cell.angle_beta   90.00
_cell.angle_gamma   90.00
#
_symmetry.space_group_name_H-M   'P 1'
#
loop_
_entity.id
_entity.type
_entity.pdbx_description
1 polymer ?
#
loop_
_entity_poly.entity_id
_entity_poly.type
_entity_poly.pdbx_seq_one_letter_code
_entity_poly.pdbx_strand_id
1 'polypeptide(L)'
;MKTDRTIVVEGPGRVAVRDEPRAPVPAGGFQVTTIFSGVSAGTELSYVKGTNPFLSERWDPDLGLFVPGEPDAGYPVTRLGYMEVGTVAESRTPVIGVGGTVAMTYGHRTGYTGDPISDRVVPLPEDLDPLLGIYVAHMGPICANGLLHAAADLCGPDVRSLGDGVRGRRVAVVGAGVVALLTALLARRHGAASVVVLDPTPGRRAVAEALGLEALDPQGPNDPAASLKTRWRHGPGDRGADVVFQCRGQPAALHLALRVARPQATVIDLAFYQDGAAELRLGAEFHHNGLAVRCAQIGRVPRGLAHTWDRERLCAETIDLLRADGTAIQEHLITAVVPFEDAPELFTDLAARRRHELQAVLAFDPSMTEPPQRSGVTGAGSG
;
A
#
# COMPACT_ATOMS: atom_id res chain seq x y z
N MET A 1 -24.44 6.32 27.22
CA MET A 1 -23.52 6.94 26.24
C MET A 1 -23.40 5.98 25.07
N LYS A 2 -23.36 6.50 23.84
CA LYS A 2 -23.02 5.64 22.69
C LYS A 2 -21.55 5.24 22.79
N THR A 3 -21.22 4.01 22.40
CA THR A 3 -19.88 3.44 22.50
C THR A 3 -19.41 3.03 21.11
N ASP A 4 -18.18 3.32 20.79
CA ASP A 4 -17.47 2.75 19.65
C ASP A 4 -16.55 1.65 20.13
N ARG A 5 -16.20 0.72 19.27
CA ARG A 5 -15.25 -0.36 19.55
C ARG A 5 -14.04 -0.22 18.65
N THR A 6 -12.86 -0.46 19.18
CA THR A 6 -11.60 -0.31 18.47
C THR A 6 -10.72 -1.53 18.65
N ILE A 7 -9.90 -1.83 17.62
CA ILE A 7 -8.85 -2.84 17.73
C ILE A 7 -7.66 -2.24 18.47
N VAL A 8 -7.16 -2.99 19.44
CA VAL A 8 -6.02 -2.59 20.28
C VAL A 8 -4.99 -3.72 20.30
N VAL A 9 -3.73 -3.38 20.12
CA VAL A 9 -2.62 -4.30 20.39
C VAL A 9 -2.17 -4.10 21.82
N GLU A 10 -2.47 -5.05 22.70
CA GLU A 10 -2.16 -4.97 24.13
C GLU A 10 -0.71 -5.33 24.48
N GLY A 11 -0.04 -5.99 23.56
CA GLY A 11 1.34 -6.44 23.65
C GLY A 11 1.67 -7.36 22.47
N PRO A 12 2.92 -7.81 22.32
CA PRO A 12 3.31 -8.71 21.25
C PRO A 12 2.39 -9.94 21.20
N GLY A 13 1.79 -10.21 20.03
CA GLY A 13 0.86 -11.33 19.81
C GLY A 13 -0.49 -11.22 20.51
N ARG A 14 -0.81 -10.11 21.18
CA ARG A 14 -2.06 -9.93 21.91
C ARG A 14 -2.87 -8.78 21.32
N VAL A 15 -3.93 -9.11 20.62
CA VAL A 15 -4.86 -8.17 19.99
C VAL A 15 -6.24 -8.35 20.61
N ALA A 16 -6.93 -7.25 20.89
CA ALA A 16 -8.26 -7.26 21.52
C ALA A 16 -9.15 -6.17 20.89
N VAL A 17 -10.45 -6.34 21.08
CA VAL A 17 -11.44 -5.29 20.85
C VAL A 17 -11.71 -4.59 22.19
N ARG A 18 -11.70 -3.27 22.21
CA ARG A 18 -12.03 -2.45 23.38
C ARG A 18 -13.16 -1.49 23.09
N ASP A 19 -14.01 -1.29 24.07
CA ASP A 19 -15.04 -0.27 24.05
C ASP A 19 -14.45 1.10 24.39
N GLU A 20 -14.81 2.12 23.59
CA GLU A 20 -14.45 3.51 23.82
C GLU A 20 -15.70 4.39 23.82
N PRO A 21 -15.84 5.34 24.75
CA PRO A 21 -16.93 6.31 24.68
C PRO A 21 -16.91 7.09 23.38
N ARG A 22 -18.05 7.10 22.70
CA ARG A 22 -18.20 7.90 21.47
C ARG A 22 -18.13 9.39 21.79
N ALA A 23 -17.21 10.12 21.16
CA ALA A 23 -17.14 11.56 21.29
C ALA A 23 -18.37 12.23 20.65
N PRO A 24 -18.94 13.29 21.25
CA PRO A 24 -19.98 14.08 20.62
C PRO A 24 -19.42 14.81 19.41
N VAL A 25 -20.26 15.03 18.39
CA VAL A 25 -19.85 15.78 17.18
C VAL A 25 -19.70 17.26 17.55
N PRO A 26 -18.49 17.84 17.44
CA PRO A 26 -18.31 19.28 17.71
C PRO A 26 -18.89 20.13 16.58
N ALA A 27 -19.02 21.44 16.82
CA ALA A 27 -19.33 22.39 15.75
C ALA A 27 -18.25 22.33 14.66
N GLY A 28 -18.66 22.21 13.39
CA GLY A 28 -17.75 22.03 12.27
C GLY A 28 -17.26 20.60 12.03
N GLY A 29 -17.54 19.67 12.95
CA GLY A 29 -17.16 18.25 12.85
C GLY A 29 -18.24 17.38 12.20
N PHE A 30 -17.94 16.11 12.10
CA PHE A 30 -18.84 15.08 11.57
C PHE A 30 -18.60 13.74 12.25
N GLN A 31 -19.51 12.78 12.07
CA GLN A 31 -19.36 11.42 12.53
C GLN A 31 -19.51 10.42 11.40
N VAL A 32 -18.65 9.41 11.41
CA VAL A 32 -18.66 8.29 10.47
C VAL A 32 -19.01 7.01 11.20
N THR A 33 -19.84 6.17 10.58
CA THR A 33 -20.01 4.76 10.92
C THR A 33 -19.19 3.95 9.92
N THR A 34 -18.26 3.13 10.40
CA THR A 34 -17.35 2.36 9.54
C THR A 34 -18.11 1.23 8.84
N ILE A 35 -17.82 1.05 7.56
CA ILE A 35 -18.33 -0.06 6.74
C ILE A 35 -17.24 -1.11 6.57
N PHE A 36 -16.05 -0.66 6.09
CA PHE A 36 -14.90 -1.51 5.83
C PHE A 36 -13.62 -0.88 6.38
N SER A 37 -12.66 -1.75 6.74
CA SER A 37 -11.31 -1.32 7.07
C SER A 37 -10.29 -2.33 6.58
N GLY A 38 -9.35 -1.88 5.73
CA GLY A 38 -8.30 -2.73 5.16
C GLY A 38 -7.13 -2.92 6.10
N VAL A 39 -6.62 -4.14 6.21
CA VAL A 39 -5.45 -4.47 7.04
C VAL A 39 -4.16 -4.27 6.24
N SER A 40 -3.25 -3.47 6.76
CA SER A 40 -1.91 -3.27 6.20
C SER A 40 -0.88 -4.20 6.83
N ALA A 41 -0.71 -5.37 6.25
CA ALA A 41 0.15 -6.41 6.80
C ALA A 41 1.62 -5.99 7.00
N GLY A 42 2.14 -5.06 6.19
CA GLY A 42 3.52 -4.56 6.33
C GLY A 42 3.73 -3.76 7.62
N THR A 43 2.88 -2.76 7.85
CA THR A 43 3.04 -1.80 8.95
C THR A 43 2.36 -2.28 10.23
N GLU A 44 1.13 -2.72 10.15
CA GLU A 44 0.34 -3.02 11.36
C GLU A 44 0.82 -4.28 12.07
N LEU A 45 1.19 -5.32 11.32
CA LEU A 45 1.75 -6.54 11.93
C LEU A 45 3.09 -6.30 12.62
N SER A 46 3.81 -5.22 12.32
CA SER A 46 5.04 -4.88 13.06
C SER A 46 4.75 -4.50 14.52
N TYR A 47 3.61 -3.87 14.80
CA TYR A 47 3.13 -3.63 16.16
C TYR A 47 2.72 -4.93 16.85
N VAL A 48 2.01 -5.81 16.14
CA VAL A 48 1.62 -7.12 16.70
C VAL A 48 2.83 -8.01 16.99
N LYS A 49 3.88 -7.91 16.18
CA LYS A 49 5.15 -8.64 16.37
C LYS A 49 6.09 -7.99 17.38
N GLY A 50 5.89 -6.72 17.73
CA GLY A 50 6.82 -5.96 18.57
C GLY A 50 8.09 -5.49 17.86
N THR A 51 8.06 -5.39 16.51
CA THR A 51 9.23 -5.03 15.69
C THR A 51 9.14 -3.63 15.10
N ASN A 52 8.10 -2.86 15.41
CA ASN A 52 7.96 -1.50 14.92
C ASN A 52 8.95 -0.57 15.62
N PRO A 53 9.76 0.25 14.91
CA PRO A 53 10.75 1.13 15.53
C PRO A 53 10.15 2.15 16.50
N PHE A 54 8.92 2.61 16.29
CA PHE A 54 8.24 3.50 17.23
C PHE A 54 7.96 2.87 18.62
N LEU A 55 8.10 1.55 18.76
CA LEU A 55 8.00 0.87 20.06
C LEU A 55 9.31 0.93 20.88
N SER A 56 10.43 1.30 20.25
CA SER A 56 11.76 1.33 20.89
C SER A 56 12.44 2.69 20.80
N GLU A 57 12.01 3.56 19.91
CA GLU A 57 12.66 4.83 19.61
C GLU A 57 11.64 5.97 19.50
N ARG A 58 12.09 7.20 19.73
CA ARG A 58 11.29 8.42 19.55
C ARG A 58 11.66 9.10 18.24
N TRP A 59 10.67 9.42 17.42
CA TRP A 59 10.85 10.23 16.24
C TRP A 59 10.78 11.72 16.58
N ASP A 60 11.82 12.47 16.26
CA ASP A 60 11.83 13.93 16.38
C ASP A 60 11.44 14.53 15.01
N PRO A 61 10.24 15.10 14.86
CA PRO A 61 9.78 15.62 13.57
C PRO A 61 10.49 16.89 13.12
N ASP A 62 11.06 17.65 14.06
CA ASP A 62 11.79 18.89 13.75
C ASP A 62 13.18 18.57 13.22
N LEU A 63 13.85 17.60 13.82
CA LEU A 63 15.16 17.11 13.38
C LEU A 63 15.06 16.08 12.22
N GLY A 64 13.94 15.36 12.10
CA GLY A 64 13.79 14.26 11.16
C GLY A 64 14.67 13.06 11.52
N LEU A 65 14.82 12.78 12.82
CA LEU A 65 15.70 11.73 13.36
C LEU A 65 14.97 10.86 14.38
N PHE A 66 15.33 9.59 14.44
CA PHE A 66 15.08 8.78 15.63
C PHE A 66 16.14 9.17 16.68
N VAL A 67 15.67 9.53 17.87
CA VAL A 67 16.51 10.02 18.96
C VAL A 67 16.29 9.21 20.24
N PRO A 68 17.28 9.12 21.16
CA PRO A 68 17.09 8.51 22.47
C PRO A 68 15.97 9.22 23.25
N GLY A 69 15.16 8.45 23.96
CA GLY A 69 14.06 8.99 24.78
C GLY A 69 12.97 7.94 25.00
N GLU A 70 11.85 8.37 25.58
CA GLU A 70 10.67 7.50 25.66
C GLU A 70 10.15 7.25 24.25
N PRO A 71 9.84 5.98 23.88
CA PRO A 71 9.29 5.64 22.58
C PRO A 71 7.99 6.39 22.27
N ASP A 72 7.76 6.71 20.99
CA ASP A 72 6.52 7.37 20.56
C ASP A 72 5.29 6.47 20.69
N ALA A 73 5.49 5.17 20.64
CA ALA A 73 4.44 4.20 20.85
C ALA A 73 4.80 3.25 21.99
N GLY A 74 3.81 2.90 22.77
CA GLY A 74 3.90 1.89 23.83
C GLY A 74 2.66 1.01 23.79
N TYR A 75 2.72 -0.14 24.43
CA TYR A 75 1.53 -0.95 24.60
C TYR A 75 0.67 -0.39 25.76
N PRO A 76 -0.69 -0.35 25.59
CA PRO A 76 -1.42 -0.77 24.41
C PRO A 76 -1.33 0.22 23.22
N VAL A 77 -1.17 -0.29 21.99
CA VAL A 77 -1.30 0.50 20.77
C VAL A 77 -2.79 0.60 20.44
N THR A 78 -3.36 1.80 20.57
CA THR A 78 -4.80 2.06 20.43
C THR A 78 -5.20 2.62 19.06
N ARG A 79 -4.24 3.03 18.24
CA ARG A 79 -4.47 3.50 16.87
C ARG A 79 -3.75 2.56 15.90
N LEU A 80 -4.53 1.66 15.29
CA LEU A 80 -4.07 0.69 14.31
C LEU A 80 -4.95 0.80 13.07
N GLY A 81 -4.35 0.87 11.88
CA GLY A 81 -5.07 1.02 10.62
C GLY A 81 -5.04 2.43 10.04
N TYR A 82 -5.24 2.49 8.71
CA TYR A 82 -5.28 3.74 7.94
C TYR A 82 -6.00 3.56 6.58
N MET A 83 -6.89 2.57 6.48
CA MET A 83 -7.60 2.18 5.25
C MET A 83 -9.10 2.02 5.52
N GLU A 84 -9.74 3.04 6.10
CA GLU A 84 -11.13 2.99 6.53
C GLU A 84 -12.08 3.60 5.51
N VAL A 85 -13.25 2.97 5.38
CA VAL A 85 -14.39 3.46 4.62
C VAL A 85 -15.60 3.47 5.53
N GLY A 86 -16.37 4.54 5.50
CA GLY A 86 -17.56 4.63 6.30
C GLY A 86 -18.60 5.59 5.73
N THR A 87 -19.81 5.52 6.27
CA THR A 87 -20.93 6.42 5.95
C THR A 87 -20.98 7.54 6.97
N VAL A 88 -21.17 8.76 6.50
CA VAL A 88 -21.38 9.95 7.36
C VAL A 88 -22.74 9.85 8.03
N ALA A 89 -22.74 9.59 9.34
CA ALA A 89 -23.95 9.42 10.15
C ALA A 89 -24.51 10.73 10.72
N GLU A 90 -23.64 11.70 11.03
CA GLU A 90 -23.98 13.04 11.49
C GLU A 90 -22.97 14.03 10.94
N SER A 91 -23.43 15.22 10.55
CA SER A 91 -22.54 16.29 10.08
C SER A 91 -23.00 17.63 10.64
N ARG A 92 -22.03 18.39 11.15
CA ARG A 92 -22.17 19.80 11.57
C ARG A 92 -21.22 20.71 10.79
N THR A 93 -20.82 20.25 9.60
CA THR A 93 -19.99 20.99 8.65
C THR A 93 -20.69 21.08 7.30
N PRO A 94 -20.55 22.18 6.54
CA PRO A 94 -21.15 22.30 5.21
C PRO A 94 -20.41 21.51 4.12
N VAL A 95 -19.19 21.02 4.40
CA VAL A 95 -18.34 20.39 3.37
C VAL A 95 -18.52 18.88 3.25
N ILE A 96 -19.19 18.25 4.23
CA ILE A 96 -19.41 16.80 4.24
C ILE A 96 -20.88 16.53 4.53
N GLY A 97 -21.59 15.94 3.56
CA GLY A 97 -23.02 15.61 3.67
C GLY A 97 -23.29 14.30 4.42
N VAL A 98 -24.39 14.26 5.19
CA VAL A 98 -24.90 13.04 5.81
C VAL A 98 -25.31 12.04 4.73
N GLY A 99 -25.03 10.75 4.95
CA GLY A 99 -25.29 9.65 4.02
C GLY A 99 -24.20 9.43 2.97
N GLY A 100 -23.27 10.37 2.81
CA GLY A 100 -22.14 10.22 1.90
C GLY A 100 -21.14 9.15 2.39
N THR A 101 -20.55 8.42 1.46
CA THR A 101 -19.47 7.46 1.77
C THR A 101 -18.13 8.17 1.66
N VAL A 102 -17.25 7.94 2.64
CA VAL A 102 -15.93 8.57 2.72
C VAL A 102 -14.84 7.55 3.01
N ALA A 103 -13.67 7.73 2.41
CA ALA A 103 -12.44 7.04 2.76
C ALA A 103 -11.60 7.92 3.70
N MET A 104 -11.05 7.31 4.76
CA MET A 104 -10.32 8.02 5.82
C MET A 104 -9.15 7.16 6.36
N THR A 105 -8.48 7.67 7.43
CA THR A 105 -7.30 7.03 8.05
C THR A 105 -7.36 7.08 9.58
N TYR A 106 -8.48 6.68 10.19
CA TYR A 106 -8.72 6.82 11.64
C TYR A 106 -8.49 5.55 12.46
N GLY A 107 -8.19 4.44 11.82
CA GLY A 107 -7.93 3.16 12.48
C GLY A 107 -9.16 2.25 12.58
N HIS A 108 -8.91 0.96 12.85
CA HIS A 108 -9.95 -0.08 12.90
C HIS A 108 -10.90 0.12 14.07
N ARG A 109 -12.00 0.81 13.84
CA ARG A 109 -13.05 1.10 14.84
C ARG A 109 -14.41 1.22 14.21
N THR A 110 -15.46 0.97 15.02
CA THR A 110 -16.85 0.96 14.54
C THR A 110 -17.40 2.33 14.15
N GLY A 111 -16.77 3.40 14.63
CA GLY A 111 -17.15 4.76 14.30
C GLY A 111 -16.06 5.76 14.67
N TYR A 112 -16.11 6.93 14.07
CA TYR A 112 -15.13 7.99 14.28
C TYR A 112 -15.78 9.37 14.22
N THR A 113 -15.45 10.23 15.18
CA THR A 113 -15.83 11.65 15.18
C THR A 113 -14.63 12.44 14.64
N GLY A 114 -14.79 13.03 13.47
CA GLY A 114 -13.74 13.71 12.71
C GLY A 114 -13.93 15.20 12.58
N ASP A 115 -12.84 15.84 12.17
CA ASP A 115 -12.78 17.25 11.81
C ASP A 115 -12.21 17.37 10.38
N PRO A 116 -12.96 17.92 9.41
CA PRO A 116 -12.52 18.01 8.01
C PRO A 116 -11.29 18.92 7.78
N ILE A 117 -10.87 19.68 8.80
CA ILE A 117 -9.68 20.55 8.72
C ILE A 117 -8.42 19.73 9.05
N SER A 118 -8.48 18.90 10.08
CA SER A 118 -7.34 18.11 10.57
C SER A 118 -7.28 16.70 10.02
N ASP A 119 -8.43 16.11 9.71
CA ASP A 119 -8.52 14.76 9.20
C ASP A 119 -8.51 14.69 7.67
N ARG A 120 -7.91 13.64 7.16
CA ARG A 120 -8.04 13.31 5.74
C ARG A 120 -9.39 12.65 5.48
N VAL A 121 -10.23 13.34 4.73
CA VAL A 121 -11.55 12.85 4.32
C VAL A 121 -11.62 12.89 2.81
N VAL A 122 -11.81 11.76 2.18
CA VAL A 122 -11.97 11.66 0.72
C VAL A 122 -13.36 11.13 0.41
N PRO A 123 -14.28 11.97 -0.10
CA PRO A 123 -15.58 11.50 -0.55
C PRO A 123 -15.41 10.47 -1.66
N LEU A 124 -16.09 9.33 -1.53
CA LEU A 124 -16.08 8.31 -2.57
C LEU A 124 -17.16 8.63 -3.61
N PRO A 125 -16.84 8.48 -4.90
CA PRO A 125 -17.85 8.56 -5.95
C PRO A 125 -18.93 7.48 -5.78
N GLU A 126 -20.19 7.80 -6.13
CA GLU A 126 -21.32 6.86 -6.02
C GLU A 126 -21.15 5.61 -6.89
N ASP A 127 -20.38 5.70 -7.98
CA ASP A 127 -20.08 4.62 -8.90
C ASP A 127 -18.92 3.71 -8.43
N LEU A 128 -18.26 4.04 -7.31
CA LEU A 128 -17.18 3.23 -6.74
C LEU A 128 -17.69 2.32 -5.63
N ASP A 129 -17.46 1.01 -5.75
CA ASP A 129 -17.75 0.05 -4.69
C ASP A 129 -17.03 0.47 -3.38
N PRO A 130 -17.76 0.65 -2.26
CA PRO A 130 -17.16 1.00 -0.97
C PRO A 130 -16.04 0.06 -0.52
N LEU A 131 -16.07 -1.22 -0.88
CA LEU A 131 -15.02 -2.17 -0.56
C LEU A 131 -13.67 -1.77 -1.18
N LEU A 132 -13.67 -1.21 -2.40
CA LEU A 132 -12.48 -0.68 -3.05
C LEU A 132 -12.00 0.63 -2.43
N GLY A 133 -12.89 1.35 -1.76
CA GLY A 133 -12.60 2.62 -1.08
C GLY A 133 -11.47 2.52 -0.04
N ILE A 134 -11.20 1.33 0.51
CA ILE A 134 -10.09 1.09 1.44
C ILE A 134 -8.72 1.55 0.89
N TYR A 135 -8.56 1.56 -0.44
CA TYR A 135 -7.31 1.97 -1.06
C TYR A 135 -7.18 3.48 -1.26
N VAL A 136 -8.29 4.24 -1.19
CA VAL A 136 -8.35 5.64 -1.68
C VAL A 136 -7.58 6.62 -0.79
N ALA A 137 -7.74 6.57 0.53
CA ALA A 137 -7.20 7.61 1.41
C ALA A 137 -5.68 7.52 1.62
N HIS A 138 -5.09 6.31 1.52
CA HIS A 138 -3.68 6.11 1.86
C HIS A 138 -2.93 5.11 0.98
N MET A 139 -3.42 3.88 0.83
CA MET A 139 -2.67 2.80 0.17
C MET A 139 -2.42 3.09 -1.32
N GLY A 140 -3.43 3.49 -2.05
CA GLY A 140 -3.29 3.88 -3.46
C GLY A 140 -2.38 5.09 -3.65
N PRO A 141 -2.56 6.18 -2.86
CA PRO A 141 -1.61 7.30 -2.83
C PRO A 141 -0.15 6.91 -2.54
N ILE A 142 0.15 5.89 -1.73
CA ILE A 142 1.52 5.35 -1.59
C ILE A 142 2.05 4.92 -2.97
N CYS A 143 1.26 4.13 -3.70
CA CYS A 143 1.64 3.60 -5.00
C CYS A 143 1.77 4.71 -6.06
N ALA A 144 0.80 5.63 -6.11
CA ALA A 144 0.82 6.78 -7.00
C ALA A 144 2.02 7.72 -6.72
N ASN A 145 2.37 7.93 -5.44
CA ASN A 145 3.56 8.70 -5.05
C ASN A 145 4.85 8.03 -5.53
N GLY A 146 4.90 6.70 -5.58
CA GLY A 146 6.01 5.97 -6.19
C GLY A 146 6.22 6.35 -7.66
N LEU A 147 5.13 6.36 -8.45
CA LEU A 147 5.20 6.80 -9.84
C LEU A 147 5.57 8.28 -9.95
N LEU A 148 5.07 9.13 -9.07
CA LEU A 148 5.41 10.54 -9.02
C LEU A 148 6.89 10.77 -8.73
N HIS A 149 7.50 9.97 -7.84
CA HIS A 149 8.94 10.00 -7.58
C HIS A 149 9.75 9.57 -8.81
N ALA A 150 9.31 8.56 -9.56
CA ALA A 150 9.92 8.17 -10.82
C ALA A 150 9.81 9.28 -11.88
N ALA A 151 8.66 9.94 -11.98
CA ALA A 151 8.47 11.08 -12.88
C ALA A 151 9.37 12.25 -12.49
N ALA A 152 9.45 12.60 -11.21
CA ALA A 152 10.32 13.67 -10.72
C ALA A 152 11.80 13.42 -10.97
N ASP A 153 12.23 12.16 -10.93
CA ASP A 153 13.61 11.76 -11.23
C ASP A 153 13.99 12.02 -12.69
N LEU A 154 13.06 11.76 -13.59
CA LEU A 154 13.30 11.83 -15.05
C LEU A 154 12.98 13.20 -15.66
N CYS A 155 12.00 13.93 -15.12
CA CYS A 155 11.49 15.18 -15.70
C CYS A 155 11.69 16.40 -14.79
N GLY A 156 12.23 16.22 -13.57
CA GLY A 156 12.42 17.32 -12.63
C GLY A 156 11.10 17.99 -12.25
N PRO A 157 10.99 19.33 -12.35
CA PRO A 157 9.78 20.08 -11.99
C PRO A 157 8.67 20.03 -13.06
N ASP A 158 8.94 19.52 -14.27
CA ASP A 158 8.03 19.57 -15.42
C ASP A 158 7.04 18.40 -15.46
N VAL A 159 6.84 17.70 -14.34
CA VAL A 159 5.91 16.57 -14.23
C VAL A 159 4.46 17.03 -14.29
N ARG A 160 3.71 16.51 -15.26
CA ARG A 160 2.28 16.80 -15.49
C ARG A 160 1.37 15.62 -15.16
N SER A 161 1.88 14.39 -15.34
CA SER A 161 1.15 13.14 -15.10
C SER A 161 2.05 12.08 -14.47
N LEU A 162 1.48 11.08 -13.83
CA LEU A 162 2.23 9.91 -13.36
C LEU A 162 2.87 9.14 -14.54
N GLY A 163 2.30 9.28 -15.74
CA GLY A 163 2.83 8.68 -16.96
C GLY A 163 4.21 9.21 -17.35
N ASP A 164 4.59 10.40 -16.94
CA ASP A 164 5.88 11.00 -17.32
C ASP A 164 7.06 10.19 -16.79
N GLY A 165 6.86 9.45 -15.68
CA GLY A 165 7.84 8.54 -15.12
C GLY A 165 7.91 7.15 -15.78
N VAL A 166 6.83 6.69 -16.43
CA VAL A 166 6.72 5.28 -16.85
C VAL A 166 6.30 5.08 -18.31
N ARG A 167 5.71 6.07 -18.96
CA ARG A 167 5.18 5.96 -20.32
C ARG A 167 6.27 5.54 -21.31
N GLY A 168 6.01 4.47 -22.08
CA GLY A 168 6.93 3.90 -23.05
C GLY A 168 8.16 3.22 -22.45
N ARG A 169 8.23 3.09 -21.11
CA ARG A 169 9.38 2.52 -20.39
C ARG A 169 9.14 1.08 -19.98
N ARG A 170 10.22 0.36 -19.73
CA ARG A 170 10.26 -1.00 -19.21
C ARG A 170 10.36 -0.92 -17.70
N VAL A 171 9.35 -1.39 -17.02
CA VAL A 171 9.17 -1.27 -15.57
C VAL A 171 9.35 -2.64 -14.92
N ALA A 172 10.19 -2.72 -13.90
CA ALA A 172 10.26 -3.87 -13.01
C ALA A 172 9.68 -3.50 -11.64
N VAL A 173 8.86 -4.38 -11.06
CA VAL A 173 8.30 -4.24 -9.72
C VAL A 173 8.76 -5.41 -8.87
N VAL A 174 9.51 -5.14 -7.82
CA VAL A 174 10.03 -6.19 -6.93
C VAL A 174 9.12 -6.34 -5.73
N GLY A 175 8.50 -7.54 -5.63
CA GLY A 175 7.42 -7.88 -4.74
C GLY A 175 6.09 -8.01 -5.49
N ALA A 176 5.16 -8.82 -4.95
CA ALA A 176 3.78 -8.97 -5.40
C ALA A 176 2.80 -8.91 -4.21
N GLY A 177 3.06 -8.00 -3.27
CA GLY A 177 2.09 -7.58 -2.26
C GLY A 177 1.16 -6.49 -2.80
N VAL A 178 0.21 -6.01 -1.98
CA VAL A 178 -0.77 -4.99 -2.37
C VAL A 178 -0.10 -3.74 -2.96
N VAL A 179 0.91 -3.17 -2.29
CA VAL A 179 1.65 -2.00 -2.79
C VAL A 179 2.26 -2.27 -4.17
N ALA A 180 2.90 -3.44 -4.33
CA ALA A 180 3.56 -3.80 -5.59
C ALA A 180 2.55 -3.94 -6.74
N LEU A 181 1.45 -4.66 -6.50
CA LEU A 181 0.44 -4.91 -7.53
C LEU A 181 -0.31 -3.63 -7.93
N LEU A 182 -0.70 -2.80 -6.97
CA LEU A 182 -1.29 -1.49 -7.27
C LEU A 182 -0.30 -0.57 -8.02
N THR A 183 0.98 -0.57 -7.65
CA THR A 183 2.03 0.17 -8.37
C THR A 183 2.19 -0.34 -9.81
N ALA A 184 2.19 -1.65 -10.01
CA ALA A 184 2.29 -2.28 -11.33
C ALA A 184 1.07 -1.94 -12.21
N LEU A 185 -0.15 -1.98 -11.64
CA LEU A 185 -1.38 -1.60 -12.33
C LEU A 185 -1.37 -0.11 -12.72
N LEU A 186 -0.96 0.78 -11.81
CA LEU A 186 -0.77 2.20 -12.11
C LEU A 186 0.26 2.39 -13.23
N ALA A 187 1.41 1.72 -13.18
CA ALA A 187 2.43 1.82 -14.22
C ALA A 187 1.89 1.39 -15.59
N ARG A 188 1.16 0.27 -15.65
CA ARG A 188 0.48 -0.20 -16.87
C ARG A 188 -0.53 0.81 -17.39
N ARG A 189 -1.42 1.30 -16.52
CA ARG A 189 -2.45 2.30 -16.84
C ARG A 189 -1.83 3.60 -17.39
N HIS A 190 -0.72 4.02 -16.84
CA HIS A 190 -0.01 5.24 -17.27
C HIS A 190 0.93 5.02 -18.47
N GLY A 191 0.83 3.87 -19.14
CA GLY A 191 1.42 3.62 -20.44
C GLY A 191 2.84 3.08 -20.41
N ALA A 192 3.26 2.37 -19.37
CA ALA A 192 4.50 1.59 -19.41
C ALA A 192 4.48 0.61 -20.59
N ALA A 193 5.58 0.51 -21.32
CA ALA A 193 5.70 -0.38 -22.46
C ALA A 193 5.73 -1.86 -22.05
N SER A 194 6.24 -2.14 -20.87
CA SER A 194 6.26 -3.47 -20.25
C SER A 194 6.32 -3.31 -18.73
N VAL A 195 5.55 -4.12 -18.01
CA VAL A 195 5.59 -4.22 -16.56
C VAL A 195 5.83 -5.67 -16.17
N VAL A 196 6.89 -5.93 -15.41
CA VAL A 196 7.25 -7.25 -14.92
C VAL A 196 7.32 -7.23 -13.40
N VAL A 197 6.59 -8.14 -12.77
CA VAL A 197 6.54 -8.32 -11.32
C VAL A 197 7.48 -9.47 -10.92
N LEU A 198 8.28 -9.29 -9.86
CA LEU A 198 9.21 -10.31 -9.37
C LEU A 198 8.87 -10.68 -7.92
N ASP A 199 8.38 -11.90 -7.68
CA ASP A 199 8.08 -12.38 -6.32
C ASP A 199 8.37 -13.88 -6.20
N PRO A 200 9.02 -14.35 -5.11
CA PRO A 200 9.33 -15.78 -4.94
C PRO A 200 8.09 -16.63 -4.62
N THR A 201 6.97 -16.01 -4.20
CA THR A 201 5.77 -16.72 -3.75
C THR A 201 4.87 -17.10 -4.93
N PRO A 202 4.69 -18.39 -5.26
CA PRO A 202 3.89 -18.81 -6.43
C PRO A 202 2.46 -18.24 -6.43
N GLY A 203 1.75 -18.29 -5.29
CA GLY A 203 0.38 -17.77 -5.17
C GLY A 203 0.28 -16.27 -5.46
N ARG A 204 1.29 -15.47 -5.10
CA ARG A 204 1.34 -14.04 -5.40
C ARG A 204 1.63 -13.76 -6.87
N ARG A 205 2.50 -14.57 -7.50
CA ARG A 205 2.72 -14.49 -8.95
C ARG A 205 1.45 -14.81 -9.72
N ALA A 206 0.70 -15.85 -9.30
CA ALA A 206 -0.57 -16.20 -9.91
C ALA A 206 -1.60 -15.04 -9.84
N VAL A 207 -1.63 -14.29 -8.73
CA VAL A 207 -2.46 -13.07 -8.64
C VAL A 207 -1.99 -12.00 -9.62
N ALA A 208 -0.68 -11.76 -9.74
CA ALA A 208 -0.16 -10.82 -10.73
C ALA A 208 -0.56 -11.20 -12.16
N GLU A 209 -0.47 -12.50 -12.50
CA GLU A 209 -0.88 -13.04 -13.81
C GLU A 209 -2.39 -12.90 -14.03
N ALA A 210 -3.23 -13.16 -13.02
CA ALA A 210 -4.68 -12.96 -13.08
C ALA A 210 -5.06 -11.49 -13.31
N LEU A 211 -4.24 -10.56 -12.82
CA LEU A 211 -4.36 -9.13 -13.10
C LEU A 211 -3.78 -8.72 -14.47
N GLY A 212 -3.36 -9.68 -15.30
CA GLY A 212 -2.79 -9.44 -16.63
C GLY A 212 -1.37 -8.84 -16.60
N LEU A 213 -0.62 -9.07 -15.54
CA LEU A 213 0.78 -8.67 -15.40
C LEU A 213 1.71 -9.87 -15.64
N GLU A 214 2.86 -9.64 -16.25
CA GLU A 214 3.89 -10.68 -16.33
C GLU A 214 4.55 -10.83 -14.96
N ALA A 215 4.72 -12.09 -14.50
CA ALA A 215 5.36 -12.39 -13.22
C ALA A 215 6.53 -13.36 -13.37
N LEU A 216 7.63 -13.11 -12.66
CA LEU A 216 8.83 -13.94 -12.68
C LEU A 216 9.20 -14.41 -11.27
N ASP A 217 9.73 -15.61 -11.19
CA ASP A 217 10.30 -16.17 -9.97
C ASP A 217 11.77 -15.73 -9.81
N PRO A 218 12.12 -14.92 -8.79
CA PRO A 218 13.49 -14.53 -8.55
C PRO A 218 14.37 -15.67 -8.01
N GLN A 219 13.77 -16.78 -7.61
CA GLN A 219 14.46 -18.00 -7.12
C GLN A 219 14.39 -19.15 -8.12
N GLY A 220 13.87 -18.90 -9.32
CA GLY A 220 13.79 -19.88 -10.39
C GLY A 220 15.17 -20.29 -10.92
N PRO A 221 15.22 -21.30 -11.82
CA PRO A 221 16.48 -21.84 -12.34
C PRO A 221 17.29 -20.83 -13.17
N ASN A 222 16.62 -19.80 -13.71
CA ASN A 222 17.26 -18.75 -14.48
C ASN A 222 17.33 -17.47 -13.64
N ASP A 223 18.50 -16.84 -13.61
CA ASP A 223 18.65 -15.53 -12.95
C ASP A 223 17.73 -14.49 -13.62
N PRO A 224 16.72 -13.94 -12.90
CA PRO A 224 15.75 -13.01 -13.48
C PRO A 224 16.41 -11.69 -13.91
N ALA A 225 17.47 -11.25 -13.22
CA ALA A 225 18.18 -10.04 -13.59
C ALA A 225 18.90 -10.24 -14.93
N ALA A 226 19.59 -11.36 -15.13
CA ALA A 226 20.22 -11.70 -16.40
C ALA A 226 19.19 -11.86 -17.53
N SER A 227 18.05 -12.50 -17.24
CA SER A 227 16.94 -12.68 -18.19
C SER A 227 16.37 -11.34 -18.64
N LEU A 228 16.03 -10.43 -17.70
CA LEU A 228 15.50 -9.11 -18.02
C LEU A 228 16.53 -8.24 -18.76
N LYS A 229 17.80 -8.25 -18.34
CA LYS A 229 18.87 -7.52 -19.00
C LYS A 229 19.16 -8.05 -20.43
N THR A 230 18.96 -9.35 -20.65
CA THR A 230 19.07 -9.94 -21.99
C THR A 230 17.93 -9.50 -22.91
N ARG A 231 16.71 -9.44 -22.37
CA ARG A 231 15.49 -9.05 -23.08
C ARG A 231 15.40 -7.53 -23.30
N TRP A 232 15.74 -6.74 -22.28
CA TRP A 232 15.61 -5.30 -22.29
C TRP A 232 16.94 -4.62 -22.64
N ARG A 233 17.11 -4.39 -23.94
CA ARG A 233 18.32 -3.75 -24.53
C ARG A 233 17.98 -2.35 -24.95
N HIS A 234 18.80 -1.39 -24.59
CA HIS A 234 18.73 0.02 -25.01
C HIS A 234 19.91 0.42 -25.90
N GLY A 235 21.05 -0.30 -25.76
CA GLY A 235 22.26 -0.09 -26.50
C GLY A 235 23.39 -1.01 -26.03
N PRO A 236 24.59 -0.84 -26.59
CA PRO A 236 25.79 -1.54 -26.09
C PRO A 236 26.04 -1.17 -24.61
N GLY A 237 26.15 -2.17 -23.77
CA GLY A 237 26.35 -1.97 -22.32
C GLY A 237 25.16 -1.40 -21.54
N ASP A 238 24.06 -1.04 -22.20
CA ASP A 238 22.87 -0.44 -21.60
C ASP A 238 21.69 -1.40 -21.67
N ARG A 239 21.42 -2.08 -20.56
CA ARG A 239 20.42 -3.16 -20.44
C ARG A 239 19.76 -3.15 -19.08
N GLY A 240 18.48 -3.51 -19.03
CA GLY A 240 17.68 -3.63 -17.81
C GLY A 240 16.45 -2.74 -17.80
N ALA A 241 15.81 -2.64 -16.65
CA ALA A 241 14.62 -1.84 -16.43
C ALA A 241 14.95 -0.32 -16.45
N ASP A 242 14.11 0.46 -17.14
CA ASP A 242 14.20 1.93 -17.12
C ASP A 242 13.82 2.47 -15.74
N VAL A 243 12.83 1.84 -15.07
CA VAL A 243 12.33 2.19 -13.75
C VAL A 243 12.14 0.91 -12.95
N VAL A 244 12.58 0.93 -11.70
CA VAL A 244 12.38 -0.19 -10.78
C VAL A 244 11.64 0.31 -9.56
N PHE A 245 10.50 -0.32 -9.23
CA PHE A 245 9.79 -0.10 -7.98
C PHE A 245 10.11 -1.24 -7.02
N GLN A 246 10.69 -0.91 -5.87
CA GLN A 246 10.99 -1.85 -4.80
C GLN A 246 9.87 -1.77 -3.74
N CYS A 247 9.11 -2.86 -3.56
CA CYS A 247 7.91 -2.89 -2.72
C CYS A 247 7.94 -3.96 -1.62
N ARG A 248 9.07 -4.64 -1.42
CA ARG A 248 9.21 -5.71 -0.44
C ARG A 248 10.26 -5.35 0.60
N GLY A 249 9.85 -5.20 1.87
CA GLY A 249 10.73 -4.80 2.98
C GLY A 249 11.79 -5.84 3.37
N GLN A 250 12.62 -6.25 2.43
CA GLN A 250 13.72 -7.19 2.61
C GLN A 250 14.96 -6.74 1.83
N PRO A 251 16.17 -6.80 2.43
CA PRO A 251 17.42 -6.40 1.78
C PRO A 251 17.70 -7.17 0.48
N ALA A 252 17.38 -8.46 0.43
CA ALA A 252 17.53 -9.28 -0.78
C ALA A 252 16.65 -8.78 -1.95
N ALA A 253 15.46 -8.21 -1.65
CA ALA A 253 14.59 -7.63 -2.67
C ALA A 253 15.15 -6.30 -3.21
N LEU A 254 15.71 -5.45 -2.35
CA LEU A 254 16.41 -4.24 -2.77
C LEU A 254 17.66 -4.60 -3.60
N HIS A 255 18.42 -5.63 -3.21
CA HIS A 255 19.55 -6.10 -4.00
C HIS A 255 19.11 -6.58 -5.40
N LEU A 256 18.00 -7.34 -5.49
CA LEU A 256 17.42 -7.74 -6.78
C LEU A 256 17.00 -6.50 -7.60
N ALA A 257 16.39 -5.51 -6.98
CA ALA A 257 16.00 -4.26 -7.65
C ALA A 257 17.20 -3.55 -8.28
N LEU A 258 18.33 -3.48 -7.57
CA LEU A 258 19.58 -2.93 -8.10
C LEU A 258 20.12 -3.75 -9.27
N ARG A 259 19.98 -5.08 -9.24
CA ARG A 259 20.48 -5.97 -10.31
C ARG A 259 19.67 -5.87 -11.60
N VAL A 260 18.34 -5.65 -11.51
CA VAL A 260 17.48 -5.56 -12.71
C VAL A 260 17.50 -4.18 -13.35
N ALA A 261 17.92 -3.14 -12.64
CA ALA A 261 18.00 -1.78 -13.12
C ALA A 261 19.05 -1.62 -14.23
N ARG A 262 18.77 -0.80 -15.25
CA ARG A 262 19.79 -0.41 -16.25
C ARG A 262 20.81 0.56 -15.64
N PRO A 263 21.97 0.76 -16.26
CA PRO A 263 22.94 1.74 -15.81
C PRO A 263 22.31 3.14 -15.63
N GLN A 264 22.67 3.84 -14.55
CA GLN A 264 22.18 5.17 -14.13
C GLN A 264 20.69 5.26 -13.82
N ALA A 265 19.97 4.14 -13.74
CA ALA A 265 18.57 4.15 -13.32
C ALA A 265 18.42 4.36 -11.82
N THR A 266 17.24 4.84 -11.42
CA THR A 266 16.84 5.00 -10.05
C THR A 266 15.89 3.88 -9.64
N VAL A 267 16.19 3.22 -8.52
CA VAL A 267 15.25 2.35 -7.82
C VAL A 267 14.37 3.22 -6.92
N ILE A 268 13.07 3.21 -7.16
CA ILE A 268 12.07 3.88 -6.33
C ILE A 268 11.63 2.91 -5.25
N ASP A 269 11.98 3.23 -4.00
CA ASP A 269 11.75 2.35 -2.85
C ASP A 269 10.49 2.78 -2.08
N LEU A 270 9.49 1.89 -2.08
CA LEU A 270 8.23 2.02 -1.34
C LEU A 270 8.19 1.08 -0.13
N ALA A 271 9.25 0.32 0.10
CA ALA A 271 9.27 -0.68 1.15
C ALA A 271 9.55 -0.08 2.53
N PHE A 272 9.01 -0.75 3.55
CA PHE A 272 9.33 -0.50 4.94
C PHE A 272 10.18 -1.65 5.49
N TYR A 273 11.40 -1.36 5.87
CA TYR A 273 12.36 -2.33 6.41
C TYR A 273 12.28 -2.31 7.93
N GLN A 274 11.98 -3.48 8.52
CA GLN A 274 11.92 -3.66 9.98
C GLN A 274 13.30 -4.06 10.55
N ASP A 275 14.10 -4.74 9.72
CA ASP A 275 15.45 -5.18 10.05
C ASP A 275 16.46 -4.42 9.20
N GLY A 276 17.70 -4.34 9.66
CA GLY A 276 18.78 -3.67 8.94
C GLY A 276 19.01 -4.24 7.53
N ALA A 277 19.97 -3.69 6.79
CA ALA A 277 20.28 -4.04 5.41
C ALA A 277 21.74 -4.53 5.25
N ALA A 278 22.27 -5.27 6.21
CA ALA A 278 23.67 -5.72 6.23
C ALA A 278 24.07 -6.59 5.01
N GLU A 279 23.11 -7.25 4.37
CA GLU A 279 23.35 -8.10 3.18
C GLU A 279 23.46 -7.31 1.87
N LEU A 280 23.22 -6.00 1.91
CA LEU A 280 23.21 -5.16 0.71
C LEU A 280 24.63 -4.91 0.20
N ARG A 281 24.93 -5.33 -1.03
CA ARG A 281 26.26 -5.20 -1.64
C ARG A 281 26.37 -3.95 -2.49
N LEU A 282 26.55 -2.78 -1.87
CA LEU A 282 26.63 -1.49 -2.58
C LEU A 282 27.89 -1.35 -3.45
N GLY A 283 28.95 -2.12 -3.20
CA GLY A 283 30.14 -2.17 -4.06
C GLY A 283 29.97 -2.97 -5.35
N ALA A 284 28.83 -3.64 -5.55
CA ALA A 284 28.52 -4.43 -6.74
C ALA A 284 27.76 -3.59 -7.80
N GLU A 285 26.59 -4.04 -8.22
CA GLU A 285 25.80 -3.43 -9.31
C GLU A 285 25.45 -1.96 -9.03
N PHE A 286 25.21 -1.58 -7.77
CA PHE A 286 24.93 -0.20 -7.38
C PHE A 286 26.07 0.73 -7.82
N HIS A 287 27.30 0.41 -7.39
CA HIS A 287 28.48 1.22 -7.70
C HIS A 287 28.83 1.19 -9.19
N HIS A 288 28.92 -0.02 -9.80
CA HIS A 288 29.40 -0.19 -11.17
C HIS A 288 28.43 0.35 -12.24
N ASN A 289 27.13 0.38 -11.95
CA ASN A 289 26.13 0.93 -12.85
C ASN A 289 25.73 2.39 -12.51
N GLY A 290 26.31 3.00 -11.47
CA GLY A 290 26.00 4.37 -11.04
C GLY A 290 24.53 4.54 -10.69
N LEU A 291 23.94 3.59 -9.93
CA LEU A 291 22.53 3.57 -9.61
C LEU A 291 22.18 4.54 -8.49
N ALA A 292 20.92 4.95 -8.42
CA ALA A 292 20.35 5.66 -7.29
C ALA A 292 19.24 4.84 -6.61
N VAL A 293 19.02 5.07 -5.32
CA VAL A 293 17.86 4.60 -4.57
C VAL A 293 17.13 5.79 -3.99
N ARG A 294 15.84 5.90 -4.25
CA ARG A 294 15.01 7.01 -3.79
C ARG A 294 13.82 6.47 -3.00
N CYS A 295 13.75 6.79 -1.72
CA CYS A 295 12.58 6.47 -0.89
C CYS A 295 11.38 7.33 -1.31
N ALA A 296 10.24 6.69 -1.59
CA ALA A 296 8.98 7.32 -1.96
C ALA A 296 7.98 7.30 -0.80
N GLN A 297 8.44 7.61 0.42
CA GLN A 297 7.60 7.66 1.61
C GLN A 297 6.46 8.67 1.44
N ILE A 298 5.22 8.24 1.73
CA ILE A 298 3.98 8.95 1.39
C ILE A 298 3.74 10.24 2.18
N GLY A 299 4.44 10.48 3.26
CA GLY A 299 4.29 11.72 4.05
C GLY A 299 4.55 12.99 3.25
N ARG A 300 5.29 12.88 2.15
CA ARG A 300 5.63 14.01 1.27
C ARG A 300 5.64 13.59 -0.18
N VAL A 301 5.13 14.46 -1.06
CA VAL A 301 5.39 14.38 -2.50
C VAL A 301 6.82 14.85 -2.80
N PRO A 302 7.41 14.54 -3.98
CA PRO A 302 8.73 15.07 -4.35
C PRO A 302 8.81 16.58 -4.15
N ARG A 303 9.88 17.05 -3.50
CA ARG A 303 10.03 18.46 -3.07
C ARG A 303 9.80 19.47 -4.19
N GLY A 304 10.28 19.19 -5.39
CA GLY A 304 10.12 20.07 -6.54
C GLY A 304 8.70 20.10 -7.13
N LEU A 305 7.80 19.23 -6.69
CA LEU A 305 6.44 19.07 -7.24
C LEU A 305 5.32 19.49 -6.26
N ALA A 306 5.65 19.92 -5.04
CA ALA A 306 4.65 20.27 -4.03
C ALA A 306 3.74 21.45 -4.39
N HIS A 307 4.05 22.21 -5.44
CA HIS A 307 3.22 23.29 -5.96
C HIS A 307 2.16 22.82 -6.98
N THR A 308 2.27 21.59 -7.50
CA THR A 308 1.37 21.02 -8.52
C THR A 308 0.79 19.67 -8.13
N TRP A 309 1.37 19.00 -7.15
CA TRP A 309 0.98 17.70 -6.66
C TRP A 309 0.79 17.71 -5.15
N ASP A 310 -0.28 17.08 -4.72
CA ASP A 310 -0.64 16.88 -3.32
C ASP A 310 -1.27 15.50 -3.12
N ARG A 311 -1.71 15.25 -1.89
CA ARG A 311 -2.38 14.00 -1.53
C ARG A 311 -3.73 13.83 -2.22
N GLU A 312 -4.46 14.90 -2.43
CA GLU A 312 -5.80 14.86 -3.04
C GLU A 312 -5.70 14.41 -4.49
N ARG A 313 -4.72 14.94 -5.22
CA ARG A 313 -4.45 14.51 -6.59
C ARG A 313 -4.01 13.04 -6.65
N LEU A 314 -3.20 12.55 -5.69
CA LEU A 314 -2.84 11.14 -5.61
C LEU A 314 -4.06 10.25 -5.27
N CYS A 315 -5.01 10.73 -4.47
CA CYS A 315 -6.28 10.04 -4.23
C CYS A 315 -7.13 9.97 -5.52
N ALA A 316 -7.19 11.05 -6.30
CA ALA A 316 -7.89 11.06 -7.59
C ALA A 316 -7.29 10.06 -8.59
N GLU A 317 -5.97 9.99 -8.73
CA GLU A 317 -5.29 8.98 -9.55
C GLU A 317 -5.62 7.53 -9.07
N THR A 318 -5.79 7.35 -7.77
CA THR A 318 -6.21 6.07 -7.19
C THR A 318 -7.65 5.73 -7.56
N ILE A 319 -8.57 6.68 -7.42
CA ILE A 319 -9.99 6.51 -7.81
C ILE A 319 -10.09 6.14 -9.30
N ASP A 320 -9.31 6.80 -10.15
CA ASP A 320 -9.29 6.51 -11.59
C ASP A 320 -8.76 5.09 -11.90
N LEU A 321 -7.77 4.60 -11.16
CA LEU A 321 -7.34 3.20 -11.23
C LEU A 321 -8.47 2.25 -10.82
N LEU A 322 -9.11 2.51 -9.68
CA LEU A 322 -10.16 1.65 -9.13
C LEU A 322 -11.42 1.60 -10.02
N ARG A 323 -11.74 2.70 -10.70
CA ARG A 323 -12.81 2.70 -11.72
C ARG A 323 -12.49 1.83 -12.93
N ALA A 324 -11.23 1.79 -13.34
CA ALA A 324 -10.82 1.03 -14.52
C ALA A 324 -10.57 -0.45 -14.24
N ASP A 325 -9.86 -0.75 -13.16
CA ASP A 325 -9.40 -2.10 -12.84
C ASP A 325 -10.07 -2.66 -11.56
N GLY A 326 -11.06 -1.98 -10.98
CA GLY A 326 -11.64 -2.28 -9.66
C GLY A 326 -12.21 -3.70 -9.54
N THR A 327 -12.93 -4.19 -10.55
CA THR A 327 -13.47 -5.57 -10.56
C THR A 327 -12.34 -6.59 -10.38
N ALA A 328 -11.27 -6.47 -11.16
CA ALA A 328 -10.13 -7.39 -11.07
C ALA A 328 -9.36 -7.22 -9.74
N ILE A 329 -9.25 -5.98 -9.23
CA ILE A 329 -8.65 -5.70 -7.92
C ILE A 329 -9.47 -6.36 -6.81
N GLN A 330 -10.78 -6.23 -6.84
CA GLN A 330 -11.66 -6.84 -5.85
C GLN A 330 -11.60 -8.38 -5.89
N GLU A 331 -11.63 -8.96 -7.09
CA GLU A 331 -11.60 -10.42 -7.28
C GLU A 331 -10.26 -11.05 -6.89
N HIS A 332 -9.14 -10.37 -7.18
CA HIS A 332 -7.82 -11.00 -7.07
C HIS A 332 -6.96 -10.46 -5.93
N LEU A 333 -7.09 -9.18 -5.55
CA LEU A 333 -6.31 -8.60 -4.44
C LEU A 333 -6.97 -8.80 -3.09
N ILE A 334 -8.30 -8.64 -2.98
CA ILE A 334 -9.01 -8.79 -1.72
C ILE A 334 -9.26 -10.27 -1.49
N THR A 335 -8.39 -10.90 -0.70
CA THR A 335 -8.39 -12.35 -0.50
C THR A 335 -9.24 -12.79 0.70
N ALA A 336 -9.56 -11.86 1.59
CA ALA A 336 -10.43 -12.13 2.74
C ALA A 336 -11.24 -10.88 3.13
N VAL A 337 -12.52 -11.08 3.38
CA VAL A 337 -13.40 -10.13 4.07
C VAL A 337 -13.92 -10.84 5.32
N VAL A 338 -13.58 -10.35 6.49
CA VAL A 338 -13.90 -10.99 7.78
C VAL A 338 -14.69 -10.04 8.68
N PRO A 339 -15.58 -10.55 9.54
CA PRO A 339 -16.25 -9.73 10.54
C PRO A 339 -15.25 -8.98 11.42
N PHE A 340 -15.56 -7.76 11.82
CA PHE A 340 -14.75 -6.97 12.75
C PHE A 340 -14.46 -7.74 14.05
N GLU A 341 -15.40 -8.57 14.51
CA GLU A 341 -15.26 -9.37 15.74
C GLU A 341 -14.12 -10.38 15.65
N ASP A 342 -13.81 -10.87 14.46
CA ASP A 342 -12.77 -11.89 14.22
C ASP A 342 -11.38 -11.25 14.02
N ALA A 343 -11.28 -9.92 14.07
CA ALA A 343 -10.02 -9.21 13.85
C ALA A 343 -8.90 -9.64 14.81
N PRO A 344 -9.12 -9.86 16.13
CA PRO A 344 -8.04 -10.30 17.02
C PRO A 344 -7.39 -11.62 16.57
N GLU A 345 -8.19 -12.59 16.15
CA GLU A 345 -7.68 -13.87 15.61
C GLU A 345 -6.97 -13.65 14.28
N LEU A 346 -7.58 -12.91 13.35
CA LEU A 346 -6.99 -12.56 12.07
C LEU A 346 -5.58 -11.95 12.21
N PHE A 347 -5.44 -10.91 13.04
CA PHE A 347 -4.15 -10.23 13.26
C PHE A 347 -3.11 -11.17 13.86
N THR A 348 -3.52 -11.99 14.82
CA THR A 348 -2.64 -12.94 15.48
C THR A 348 -2.15 -14.03 14.52
N ASP A 349 -3.05 -14.54 13.67
CA ASP A 349 -2.73 -15.57 12.68
C ASP A 349 -1.84 -15.04 11.55
N LEU A 350 -2.13 -13.84 11.06
CA LEU A 350 -1.28 -13.16 10.07
C LEU A 350 0.13 -12.89 10.63
N ALA A 351 0.24 -12.41 11.87
CA ALA A 351 1.51 -12.13 12.51
C ALA A 351 2.35 -13.40 12.74
N ALA A 352 1.70 -14.50 13.12
CA ALA A 352 2.30 -15.81 13.33
C ALA A 352 2.50 -16.62 12.02
N ARG A 353 2.09 -16.08 10.87
CA ARG A 353 2.13 -16.75 9.56
C ARG A 353 1.33 -18.06 9.50
N ARG A 354 0.32 -18.22 10.34
CA ARG A 354 -0.65 -19.32 10.25
C ARG A 354 -1.69 -19.11 9.16
N ARG A 355 -1.92 -17.83 8.84
CA ARG A 355 -2.79 -17.38 7.74
C ARG A 355 -2.02 -16.47 6.79
N HIS A 356 -2.31 -16.58 5.50
CA HIS A 356 -1.67 -15.79 4.44
C HIS A 356 -2.74 -15.14 3.59
N GLU A 357 -2.87 -13.82 3.72
CA GLU A 357 -3.75 -13.02 2.89
C GLU A 357 -2.94 -11.99 2.10
N LEU A 358 -3.41 -11.67 0.92
CA LEU A 358 -2.84 -10.57 0.16
C LEU A 358 -3.39 -9.24 0.68
N GLN A 359 -4.72 -9.10 0.67
CA GLN A 359 -5.45 -8.03 1.34
C GLN A 359 -6.57 -8.63 2.17
N ALA A 360 -6.48 -8.49 3.48
CA ALA A 360 -7.59 -8.76 4.38
C ALA A 360 -8.35 -7.45 4.64
N VAL A 361 -9.68 -7.55 4.75
CA VAL A 361 -10.59 -6.45 5.04
C VAL A 361 -11.48 -6.84 6.20
N LEU A 362 -11.69 -5.93 7.14
CA LEU A 362 -12.66 -6.04 8.22
C LEU A 362 -13.99 -5.44 7.75
N ALA A 363 -15.06 -6.21 7.82
CA ALA A 363 -16.43 -5.76 7.59
C ALA A 363 -17.10 -5.47 8.93
N PHE A 364 -17.73 -4.30 9.04
CA PHE A 364 -18.39 -3.86 10.29
C PHE A 364 -19.89 -4.20 10.30
N ASP A 365 -20.45 -4.56 9.17
CA ASP A 365 -21.75 -5.21 9.04
C ASP A 365 -21.54 -6.69 8.70
N PRO A 366 -21.98 -7.64 9.56
CA PRO A 366 -21.80 -9.06 9.29
C PRO A 366 -22.45 -9.54 7.97
N SER A 367 -23.46 -8.84 7.47
CA SER A 367 -24.08 -9.18 6.18
C SER A 367 -23.18 -8.92 4.96
N MET A 368 -22.08 -8.17 5.14
CA MET A 368 -21.12 -7.82 4.07
C MET A 368 -19.87 -8.72 4.05
N THR A 369 -19.90 -9.88 4.71
CA THR A 369 -18.75 -10.79 4.83
C THR A 369 -18.68 -11.86 3.74
N GLU A 370 -19.60 -11.90 2.78
CA GLU A 370 -19.46 -12.81 1.64
C GLU A 370 -18.27 -12.41 0.77
N PRO A 371 -17.25 -13.28 0.61
CA PRO A 371 -16.19 -13.00 -0.33
C PRO A 371 -16.79 -12.95 -1.75
N PRO A 372 -16.25 -12.13 -2.67
CA PRO A 372 -16.68 -12.13 -4.06
C PRO A 372 -16.62 -13.56 -4.58
N GLN A 373 -17.73 -14.06 -5.14
CA GLN A 373 -17.81 -15.41 -5.69
C GLN A 373 -16.72 -15.56 -6.74
N ARG A 374 -15.71 -16.39 -6.46
CA ARG A 374 -14.73 -16.78 -7.46
C ARG A 374 -15.48 -17.39 -8.60
N SER A 375 -15.49 -16.75 -9.76
CA SER A 375 -16.03 -17.31 -10.98
C SER A 375 -15.34 -18.65 -11.22
N GLY A 376 -16.08 -19.74 -11.00
CA GLY A 376 -15.54 -21.09 -11.07
C GLY A 376 -15.00 -21.35 -12.46
N VAL A 377 -13.71 -21.53 -12.56
CA VAL A 377 -13.11 -22.30 -13.64
C VAL A 377 -13.55 -23.75 -13.41
N THR A 378 -14.71 -24.08 -13.96
CA THR A 378 -15.14 -25.49 -14.07
C THR A 378 -14.12 -26.17 -14.96
N GLY A 379 -13.25 -26.94 -14.33
CA GLY A 379 -12.40 -27.89 -15.02
C GLY A 379 -13.32 -28.86 -15.80
N ALA A 380 -13.38 -28.67 -17.11
CA ALA A 380 -13.90 -29.70 -18.00
C ALA A 380 -12.88 -30.85 -17.98
N GLY A 381 -13.27 -31.91 -17.28
CA GLY A 381 -12.54 -33.15 -17.26
C GLY A 381 -12.76 -33.92 -18.54
N SER A 382 -11.79 -34.74 -18.84
CA SER A 382 -11.80 -36.01 -19.51
C SER A 382 -12.34 -36.12 -20.95
N GLY A 383 -11.44 -36.47 -21.83
CA GLY A 383 -11.65 -37.13 -23.13
C GLY A 383 -10.32 -37.67 -23.60
#